data_0300046b048a7813777830ef2cfb3a2d
#
_entry.id   0300046b048a7813777830ef2cfb3a2d
#
_cell.length_a   1.000
_cell.length_b   1.000
_cell.length_c   1.000
_cell.angle_alpha   90.00
_cell.angle_beta   90.00
_cell.angle_gamma   90.00
#
_symmetry.space_group_name_H-M   'P 1'
#
loop_
_entity.id
_entity.type
_entity.pdbx_description
1 polymer ?
#
loop_
_entity_poly.entity_id
_entity_poly.type
_entity_poly.pdbx_seq_one_letter_code
_entity_poly.pdbx_strand_id
1 'polypeptide(L)'
;TFTTTQLFRDTSAFYHLVISIDTAQSTNTNRVKFYVNGSQITAFDTATYPSQNYDFDWWTTATEHQIGMATAAYQNTNNGFNGYMADLCYLDGTAASPASFGETKDGIWIPKDTSGLTFGTNGFHLTFKDDVVSEGFNTVTYTGTGADNSISGIGFSPDFVWIKSRTTTADNMLFDTPRGALKIIKSNSTAAEITSNSENLKSFDGDGFTYGSEGSGGASGVPYVGWCWEAGGTPTADNSASAGATPTAGSVKIDGSNLGSALAGTIPATKISANTARGFSIVGYEATGSAGTIAHGLSAAPELIIVKHRDQSGTSWPVYYGDNTDAMYLNSNGATSDDANAWNDTTPTSTVFSVGANGGDTNNSSGGSTIAYCFHSVSGYSKIGTFTGNGGSQAIDVGFEPAWVMLRRTNGGTWGIFDSLRGNSGSDRNLQMLAANSTATETTNSQMTFSGNTFNDNGYLSDNGTTVLYMAFADTREAAFFKDVTTNG
;
A
#
# COMPACT_ATOMS: atom_id res chain seq x y z
N THR A 1 -23.46 -37.26 -0.37
CA THR A 1 -23.33 -36.79 -1.74
C THR A 1 -24.70 -36.38 -2.26
N PHE A 2 -24.76 -35.23 -2.93
CA PHE A 2 -25.95 -34.73 -3.59
C PHE A 2 -25.61 -34.31 -5.00
N THR A 3 -26.43 -34.71 -5.97
CA THR A 3 -26.36 -34.29 -7.37
C THR A 3 -27.75 -33.80 -7.77
N THR A 4 -27.86 -32.54 -8.16
CA THR A 4 -29.13 -31.95 -8.56
C THR A 4 -29.46 -32.32 -10.01
N THR A 5 -30.74 -32.51 -10.34
CA THR A 5 -31.20 -32.61 -11.73
C THR A 5 -31.16 -31.25 -12.43
N GLN A 6 -31.21 -30.17 -11.68
CA GLN A 6 -31.08 -28.81 -12.19
C GLN A 6 -29.64 -28.52 -12.62
N LEU A 7 -29.48 -27.96 -13.81
CA LEU A 7 -28.22 -27.58 -14.42
C LEU A 7 -28.05 -26.06 -14.37
N PHE A 8 -26.88 -25.59 -13.89
CA PHE A 8 -26.50 -24.18 -13.83
C PHE A 8 -25.60 -23.86 -15.01
N ARG A 9 -26.17 -23.35 -16.10
CA ARG A 9 -25.45 -23.15 -17.37
C ARG A 9 -25.35 -21.71 -17.83
N ASP A 10 -26.04 -20.78 -17.18
CA ASP A 10 -25.94 -19.36 -17.51
C ASP A 10 -24.72 -18.77 -16.82
N THR A 11 -23.67 -18.56 -17.59
CA THR A 11 -22.40 -17.97 -17.12
C THR A 11 -22.47 -16.45 -16.99
N SER A 12 -23.58 -15.82 -17.40
CA SER A 12 -23.79 -14.36 -17.27
C SER A 12 -24.57 -13.98 -16.02
N ALA A 13 -25.12 -14.95 -15.27
CA ALA A 13 -25.95 -14.72 -14.10
C ALA A 13 -25.25 -15.19 -12.81
N PHE A 14 -25.44 -14.45 -11.73
CA PHE A 14 -25.13 -14.93 -10.39
C PHE A 14 -26.26 -15.81 -9.86
N TYR A 15 -25.89 -16.90 -9.20
CA TYR A 15 -26.78 -17.78 -8.48
C TYR A 15 -26.56 -17.61 -6.99
N HIS A 16 -27.61 -17.30 -6.23
CA HIS A 16 -27.55 -17.28 -4.78
C HIS A 16 -27.82 -18.69 -4.25
N LEU A 17 -26.79 -19.30 -3.62
CA LEU A 17 -26.86 -20.67 -3.10
C LEU A 17 -26.93 -20.64 -1.57
N VAL A 18 -27.87 -21.40 -0.99
CA VAL A 18 -27.93 -21.61 0.46
C VAL A 18 -27.99 -23.10 0.75
N ILE A 19 -27.13 -23.58 1.64
CA ILE A 19 -27.13 -24.93 2.17
C ILE A 19 -27.47 -24.82 3.64
N SER A 20 -28.63 -25.35 4.04
CA SER A 20 -29.07 -25.38 5.45
C SER A 20 -28.98 -26.80 5.98
N ILE A 21 -28.24 -26.97 7.07
CA ILE A 21 -27.94 -28.28 7.69
C ILE A 21 -28.46 -28.29 9.12
N ASP A 22 -29.34 -29.24 9.42
CA ASP A 22 -29.84 -29.53 10.77
C ASP A 22 -29.97 -31.06 10.93
N THR A 23 -28.91 -31.70 11.40
CA THR A 23 -28.87 -33.17 11.57
C THR A 23 -29.78 -33.71 12.69
N ALA A 24 -30.27 -32.84 13.59
CA ALA A 24 -31.20 -33.23 14.64
C ALA A 24 -32.58 -33.65 14.11
N GLN A 25 -32.92 -33.30 12.88
CA GLN A 25 -34.19 -33.60 12.26
C GLN A 25 -34.44 -35.10 12.16
N SER A 26 -35.64 -35.57 12.59
CA SER A 26 -36.05 -36.97 12.52
C SER A 26 -36.19 -37.47 11.08
N THR A 27 -36.74 -36.63 10.19
CA THR A 27 -36.87 -36.94 8.77
C THR A 27 -35.56 -36.63 8.04
N ASN A 28 -34.99 -37.59 7.37
CA ASN A 28 -33.68 -37.47 6.71
C ASN A 28 -33.63 -36.35 5.66
N THR A 29 -34.71 -36.17 4.86
CA THR A 29 -34.80 -35.11 3.84
C THR A 29 -34.85 -33.70 4.41
N ASN A 30 -35.07 -33.56 5.72
CA ASN A 30 -35.03 -32.28 6.40
C ASN A 30 -33.65 -31.92 6.99
N ARG A 31 -32.69 -32.88 7.01
CA ARG A 31 -31.39 -32.67 7.62
C ARG A 31 -30.46 -31.82 6.76
N VAL A 32 -30.62 -31.87 5.44
CA VAL A 32 -29.85 -31.03 4.49
C VAL A 32 -30.80 -30.53 3.44
N LYS A 33 -30.84 -29.21 3.28
CA LYS A 33 -31.67 -28.52 2.29
C LYS A 33 -30.82 -27.58 1.46
N PHE A 34 -31.08 -27.58 0.16
CA PHE A 34 -30.40 -26.71 -0.80
C PHE A 34 -31.40 -25.73 -1.37
N TYR A 35 -30.96 -24.50 -1.56
CA TYR A 35 -31.78 -23.45 -2.15
C TYR A 35 -30.99 -22.72 -3.22
N VAL A 36 -31.67 -22.32 -4.27
CA VAL A 36 -31.14 -21.47 -5.33
C VAL A 36 -32.08 -20.30 -5.53
N ASN A 37 -31.57 -19.08 -5.44
CA ASN A 37 -32.34 -17.85 -5.57
C ASN A 37 -33.62 -17.87 -4.71
N GLY A 38 -33.49 -18.31 -3.46
CA GLY A 38 -34.56 -18.40 -2.47
C GLY A 38 -35.46 -19.63 -2.60
N SER A 39 -35.41 -20.39 -3.71
CA SER A 39 -36.27 -21.55 -3.97
C SER A 39 -35.55 -22.85 -3.58
N GLN A 40 -36.25 -23.73 -2.85
CA GLN A 40 -35.70 -25.02 -2.45
C GLN A 40 -35.56 -25.99 -3.63
N ILE A 41 -34.40 -26.61 -3.77
CA ILE A 41 -34.18 -27.73 -4.67
C ILE A 41 -34.71 -29.01 -4.01
N THR A 42 -35.62 -29.70 -4.70
CA THR A 42 -36.21 -30.95 -4.22
C THR A 42 -35.95 -32.13 -5.16
N ALA A 43 -35.45 -31.86 -6.38
CA ALA A 43 -35.16 -32.89 -7.38
C ALA A 43 -33.65 -33.16 -7.43
N PHE A 44 -33.28 -34.42 -7.18
CA PHE A 44 -31.88 -34.87 -7.18
C PHE A 44 -31.76 -36.17 -7.99
N ASP A 45 -30.69 -36.30 -8.75
CA ASP A 45 -30.26 -37.58 -9.35
C ASP A 45 -29.67 -38.48 -8.25
N THR A 46 -28.95 -37.89 -7.29
CA THR A 46 -28.41 -38.58 -6.14
C THR A 46 -28.61 -37.73 -4.90
N ALA A 47 -29.11 -38.34 -3.80
CA ALA A 47 -29.26 -37.69 -2.50
C ALA A 47 -28.92 -38.67 -1.37
N THR A 48 -27.75 -38.48 -0.74
CA THR A 48 -27.33 -39.26 0.42
C THR A 48 -27.34 -38.36 1.65
N TYR A 49 -28.32 -38.53 2.52
CA TYR A 49 -28.47 -37.74 3.72
C TYR A 49 -27.64 -38.30 4.88
N PRO A 50 -27.12 -37.46 5.78
CA PRO A 50 -26.42 -37.90 6.98
C PRO A 50 -27.37 -38.64 7.95
N SER A 51 -26.81 -39.41 8.87
CA SER A 51 -27.59 -39.99 10.00
C SER A 51 -28.11 -38.86 10.89
N GLN A 52 -29.16 -39.19 11.71
CA GLN A 52 -29.63 -38.25 12.72
C GLN A 52 -28.52 -37.97 13.74
N ASN A 53 -28.39 -36.71 14.13
CA ASN A 53 -27.35 -36.21 15.04
C ASN A 53 -25.91 -36.48 14.54
N TYR A 54 -25.74 -36.55 13.21
CA TYR A 54 -24.40 -36.64 12.65
C TYR A 54 -23.68 -35.30 12.87
N ASP A 55 -22.48 -35.35 13.44
CA ASP A 55 -21.61 -34.21 13.63
C ASP A 55 -20.68 -34.08 12.41
N PHE A 56 -20.70 -32.88 11.79
CA PHE A 56 -19.77 -32.55 10.71
C PHE A 56 -18.56 -31.88 11.35
N ASP A 57 -17.37 -32.43 11.14
CA ASP A 57 -16.09 -31.83 11.59
C ASP A 57 -15.70 -30.59 10.78
N TRP A 58 -16.69 -29.86 10.24
CA TRP A 58 -16.43 -28.67 9.44
C TRP A 58 -16.07 -27.50 10.35
N TRP A 59 -14.93 -26.88 10.05
CA TRP A 59 -14.41 -25.69 10.74
C TRP A 59 -14.13 -25.89 12.24
N THR A 60 -14.13 -27.12 12.72
CA THR A 60 -13.90 -27.46 14.13
C THR A 60 -12.54 -28.06 14.41
N THR A 61 -11.82 -28.51 13.40
CA THR A 61 -10.51 -29.16 13.52
C THR A 61 -9.43 -28.33 12.84
N ALA A 62 -8.16 -28.56 13.22
CA ALA A 62 -6.99 -27.94 12.59
C ALA A 62 -6.70 -28.51 11.17
N THR A 63 -7.75 -28.85 10.43
CA THR A 63 -7.65 -29.35 9.05
C THR A 63 -7.90 -28.20 8.06
N GLU A 64 -7.24 -28.28 6.94
CA GLU A 64 -7.42 -27.33 5.84
C GLU A 64 -8.85 -27.43 5.26
N HIS A 65 -9.51 -26.31 5.14
CA HIS A 65 -10.83 -26.18 4.50
C HIS A 65 -10.69 -25.31 3.24
N GLN A 66 -11.31 -25.74 2.15
CA GLN A 66 -11.18 -25.08 0.86
C GLN A 66 -12.54 -24.61 0.34
N ILE A 67 -12.59 -23.41 -0.24
CA ILE A 67 -13.76 -22.83 -0.88
C ILE A 67 -13.47 -22.79 -2.38
N GLY A 68 -14.38 -23.36 -3.20
CA GLY A 68 -14.24 -23.36 -4.65
C GLY A 68 -13.18 -24.34 -5.20
N MET A 69 -12.60 -25.19 -4.39
CA MET A 69 -11.59 -26.16 -4.82
C MET A 69 -11.80 -27.52 -4.14
N ALA A 70 -11.41 -28.60 -4.79
CA ALA A 70 -11.37 -29.92 -4.15
C ALA A 70 -10.07 -30.08 -3.37
N THR A 71 -10.11 -30.86 -2.25
CA THR A 71 -8.95 -31.10 -1.39
C THR A 71 -7.75 -31.69 -2.14
N ALA A 72 -6.55 -31.55 -1.57
CA ALA A 72 -5.26 -31.97 -2.16
C ALA A 72 -5.24 -33.41 -2.72
N ALA A 73 -6.03 -34.33 -2.17
CA ALA A 73 -6.17 -35.69 -2.69
C ALA A 73 -6.87 -35.76 -4.05
N TYR A 74 -7.54 -34.67 -4.47
CA TYR A 74 -8.27 -34.55 -5.74
C TYR A 74 -7.82 -33.33 -6.56
N GLN A 75 -6.64 -32.80 -6.28
CA GLN A 75 -6.00 -31.71 -7.05
C GLN A 75 -5.66 -32.19 -8.46
N ASN A 76 -6.69 -32.46 -9.21
CA ASN A 76 -6.61 -32.52 -10.66
C ASN A 76 -6.99 -31.11 -11.15
N THR A 77 -6.20 -30.57 -12.07
CA THR A 77 -6.31 -29.21 -12.61
C THR A 77 -7.69 -28.80 -13.15
N ASN A 78 -8.67 -29.71 -13.11
CA ASN A 78 -10.04 -29.53 -13.63
C ASN A 78 -11.13 -29.46 -12.52
N ASN A 79 -10.79 -29.51 -11.23
CA ASN A 79 -11.77 -29.58 -10.13
C ASN A 79 -11.92 -28.27 -9.35
N GLY A 80 -11.34 -27.18 -9.82
CA GLY A 80 -11.54 -25.85 -9.25
C GLY A 80 -12.83 -25.19 -9.78
N PHE A 81 -13.47 -24.38 -8.95
CA PHE A 81 -14.54 -23.50 -9.40
C PHE A 81 -13.95 -22.45 -10.36
N ASN A 82 -14.53 -22.37 -11.56
CA ASN A 82 -14.14 -21.38 -12.56
C ASN A 82 -15.28 -20.38 -12.71
N GLY A 83 -15.21 -19.27 -12.01
CA GLY A 83 -16.25 -18.23 -11.97
C GLY A 83 -15.98 -17.20 -10.89
N TYR A 84 -16.96 -16.33 -10.65
CA TYR A 84 -16.90 -15.29 -9.63
C TYR A 84 -17.70 -15.71 -8.40
N MET A 85 -17.22 -15.39 -7.20
CA MET A 85 -17.94 -15.56 -5.93
C MET A 85 -18.15 -14.19 -5.28
N ALA A 86 -19.26 -14.04 -4.57
CA ALA A 86 -19.56 -12.88 -3.75
C ALA A 86 -20.28 -13.34 -2.48
N ASP A 87 -20.06 -12.66 -1.36
CA ASP A 87 -20.79 -12.83 -0.09
C ASP A 87 -20.94 -14.29 0.39
N LEU A 88 -19.84 -14.91 0.81
CA LEU A 88 -19.91 -16.22 1.43
C LEU A 88 -20.11 -16.11 2.94
N CYS A 89 -21.26 -16.55 3.43
CA CYS A 89 -21.59 -16.61 4.85
C CYS A 89 -21.60 -18.06 5.36
N TYR A 90 -20.91 -18.32 6.47
CA TYR A 90 -21.03 -19.54 7.26
C TYR A 90 -21.58 -19.21 8.64
N LEU A 91 -22.75 -19.74 8.97
CA LEU A 91 -23.35 -19.61 10.30
C LEU A 91 -23.13 -20.91 11.07
N ASP A 92 -22.41 -20.85 12.17
CA ASP A 92 -22.20 -21.97 13.10
C ASP A 92 -23.34 -22.02 14.13
N GLY A 93 -23.91 -23.22 14.31
CA GLY A 93 -24.99 -23.47 15.26
C GLY A 93 -26.39 -22.99 14.83
N THR A 94 -26.56 -22.51 13.59
CA THR A 94 -27.86 -22.02 13.08
C THR A 94 -28.14 -22.51 11.69
N ALA A 95 -29.24 -23.30 11.53
CA ALA A 95 -29.77 -23.70 10.23
C ALA A 95 -30.68 -22.60 9.66
N ALA A 96 -30.09 -21.56 9.12
CA ALA A 96 -30.80 -20.40 8.61
C ALA A 96 -31.57 -20.69 7.31
N SER A 97 -32.66 -19.93 7.09
CA SER A 97 -33.41 -19.96 5.84
C SER A 97 -32.83 -18.97 4.80
N PRO A 98 -33.16 -19.14 3.50
CA PRO A 98 -32.72 -18.20 2.47
C PRO A 98 -33.10 -16.74 2.74
N ALA A 99 -34.23 -16.50 3.42
CA ALA A 99 -34.71 -15.16 3.78
C ALA A 99 -33.77 -14.40 4.74
N SER A 100 -32.83 -15.11 5.38
CA SER A 100 -31.76 -14.47 6.18
C SER A 100 -30.70 -13.79 5.31
N PHE A 101 -30.54 -14.24 4.06
CA PHE A 101 -29.47 -13.81 3.16
C PHE A 101 -29.97 -13.06 1.91
N GLY A 102 -31.26 -13.13 1.62
CA GLY A 102 -31.83 -12.52 0.44
C GLY A 102 -33.35 -12.29 0.55
N GLU A 103 -33.89 -11.57 -0.41
CA GLU A 103 -35.31 -11.28 -0.51
C GLU A 103 -35.72 -11.19 -1.99
N THR A 104 -37.04 -11.33 -2.24
CA THR A 104 -37.62 -11.06 -3.58
C THR A 104 -38.08 -9.62 -3.68
N LYS A 105 -37.51 -8.86 -4.60
CA LYS A 105 -37.94 -7.50 -4.93
C LYS A 105 -38.29 -7.44 -6.42
N ASP A 106 -39.46 -6.98 -6.72
CA ASP A 106 -40.01 -6.86 -8.09
C ASP A 106 -39.88 -8.18 -8.91
N GLY A 107 -40.08 -9.32 -8.22
CA GLY A 107 -40.00 -10.65 -8.83
C GLY A 107 -38.59 -11.19 -9.01
N ILE A 108 -37.56 -10.45 -8.61
CA ILE A 108 -36.13 -10.84 -8.70
C ILE A 108 -35.61 -11.12 -7.29
N TRP A 109 -34.89 -12.24 -7.13
CA TRP A 109 -34.18 -12.53 -5.88
C TRP A 109 -32.91 -11.70 -5.79
N ILE A 110 -32.77 -10.93 -4.71
CA ILE A 110 -31.60 -10.08 -4.45
C ILE A 110 -30.98 -10.40 -3.08
N PRO A 111 -29.67 -10.26 -2.92
CA PRO A 111 -29.00 -10.37 -1.62
C PRO A 111 -29.49 -9.28 -0.64
N LYS A 112 -29.47 -9.63 0.67
CA LYS A 112 -29.69 -8.70 1.78
C LYS A 112 -28.40 -8.39 2.48
N ASP A 113 -28.38 -7.28 3.21
CA ASP A 113 -27.32 -6.98 4.17
C ASP A 113 -27.30 -8.07 5.27
N THR A 114 -26.14 -8.72 5.40
CA THR A 114 -25.90 -9.81 6.35
C THR A 114 -25.11 -9.36 7.58
N SER A 115 -24.80 -8.07 7.71
CA SER A 115 -24.02 -7.49 8.83
C SER A 115 -24.69 -7.71 10.21
N GLY A 116 -26.01 -7.87 10.24
CA GLY A 116 -26.79 -8.13 11.46
C GLY A 116 -26.92 -9.62 11.86
N LEU A 117 -26.30 -10.55 11.13
CA LEU A 117 -26.35 -11.98 11.44
C LEU A 117 -25.39 -12.35 12.57
N THR A 118 -25.81 -13.32 13.38
CA THR A 118 -24.92 -13.93 14.39
C THR A 118 -24.26 -15.14 13.77
N PHE A 119 -22.93 -15.09 13.57
CA PHE A 119 -22.19 -16.12 12.87
C PHE A 119 -21.85 -17.33 13.73
N GLY A 120 -21.90 -17.23 15.07
CA GLY A 120 -21.50 -18.28 16.01
C GLY A 120 -19.97 -18.33 16.24
N THR A 121 -19.50 -19.38 16.93
CA THR A 121 -18.09 -19.47 17.37
C THR A 121 -17.10 -19.64 16.21
N ASN A 122 -17.47 -20.48 15.22
CA ASN A 122 -16.64 -20.81 14.06
C ASN A 122 -17.21 -20.21 12.76
N GLY A 123 -18.29 -19.43 12.87
CA GLY A 123 -18.91 -18.80 11.72
C GLY A 123 -18.15 -17.58 11.22
N PHE A 124 -18.30 -17.26 9.95
CA PHE A 124 -17.61 -16.14 9.31
C PHE A 124 -18.41 -15.58 8.13
N HIS A 125 -18.05 -14.37 7.71
CA HIS A 125 -18.53 -13.73 6.51
C HIS A 125 -17.34 -13.29 5.64
N LEU A 126 -17.24 -13.86 4.45
CA LEU A 126 -16.30 -13.42 3.41
C LEU A 126 -17.11 -12.61 2.39
N THR A 127 -16.97 -11.32 2.43
CA THR A 127 -17.73 -10.42 1.55
C THR A 127 -17.30 -10.57 0.10
N PHE A 128 -16.03 -10.96 -0.17
CA PHE A 128 -15.38 -10.83 -1.46
C PHE A 128 -15.68 -9.48 -2.13
N LYS A 129 -16.20 -8.55 -1.35
CA LYS A 129 -16.11 -7.17 -1.70
C LYS A 129 -14.63 -6.90 -1.77
N ASP A 130 -14.19 -6.34 -2.88
CA ASP A 130 -13.19 -5.31 -2.76
C ASP A 130 -13.79 -4.30 -1.76
N ASP A 131 -13.55 -4.48 -0.46
CA ASP A 131 -13.24 -3.32 0.30
C ASP A 131 -12.01 -2.83 -0.46
N VAL A 132 -12.27 -1.91 -1.36
CA VAL A 132 -11.28 -0.93 -1.75
C VAL A 132 -11.02 -0.19 -0.45
N VAL A 133 -10.32 -0.84 0.48
CA VAL A 133 -9.45 -0.11 1.37
C VAL A 133 -8.56 0.56 0.37
N SER A 134 -8.83 1.81 0.09
CA SER A 134 -7.94 2.66 -0.67
C SER A 134 -6.56 2.35 -0.12
N GLU A 135 -5.76 1.61 -0.89
CA GLU A 135 -4.57 0.94 -0.35
C GLU A 135 -3.54 1.95 0.08
N GLY A 136 -3.65 3.14 -0.48
CA GLY A 136 -2.80 4.28 -0.18
C GLY A 136 -1.34 4.08 -0.54
N PHE A 137 -0.89 2.84 -0.72
CA PHE A 137 0.42 2.45 -1.25
C PHE A 137 0.29 1.23 -2.15
N ASN A 138 1.00 1.24 -3.28
CA ASN A 138 1.13 0.07 -4.13
C ASN A 138 2.40 0.10 -4.97
N THR A 139 2.90 -1.09 -5.30
CA THR A 139 3.99 -1.31 -6.26
C THR A 139 3.42 -1.83 -7.57
N VAL A 140 3.89 -1.29 -8.69
CA VAL A 140 3.56 -1.79 -10.02
C VAL A 140 4.82 -2.02 -10.84
N THR A 141 4.85 -3.10 -11.62
CA THR A 141 5.91 -3.33 -12.61
C THR A 141 5.31 -3.26 -14.01
N TYR A 142 6.04 -2.63 -14.92
CA TYR A 142 5.60 -2.50 -16.31
C TYR A 142 6.78 -2.50 -17.27
N THR A 143 6.51 -2.73 -18.54
CA THR A 143 7.50 -2.62 -19.61
C THR A 143 7.21 -1.35 -20.41
N GLY A 144 8.24 -0.54 -20.62
CA GLY A 144 8.13 0.65 -21.47
C GLY A 144 7.80 0.29 -22.90
N THR A 145 7.01 1.11 -23.56
CA THR A 145 6.54 0.87 -24.94
C THR A 145 7.29 1.73 -25.98
N GLY A 146 8.03 2.73 -25.53
CA GLY A 146 8.61 3.78 -26.42
C GLY A 146 7.54 4.76 -26.94
N ALA A 147 6.36 4.75 -26.36
CA ALA A 147 5.22 5.62 -26.65
C ALA A 147 4.41 5.82 -25.36
N ASP A 148 3.27 6.51 -25.46
CA ASP A 148 2.36 6.65 -24.32
C ASP A 148 1.93 5.27 -23.81
N ASN A 149 2.09 5.08 -22.51
CA ASN A 149 1.76 3.85 -21.80
C ASN A 149 0.93 4.20 -20.55
N SER A 150 -0.29 3.71 -20.50
CA SER A 150 -1.15 3.86 -19.32
C SER A 150 -0.93 2.66 -18.40
N ILE A 151 -0.42 2.92 -17.23
CA ILE A 151 -0.15 1.95 -16.17
C ILE A 151 -1.30 2.02 -15.17
N SER A 152 -2.06 0.94 -15.05
CA SER A 152 -3.26 0.81 -14.19
C SER A 152 -3.15 -0.36 -13.23
N GLY A 153 -4.18 -0.57 -12.39
CA GLY A 153 -4.23 -1.65 -11.41
C GLY A 153 -3.52 -1.28 -10.11
N ILE A 154 -3.37 0.02 -9.84
CA ILE A 154 -2.81 0.53 -8.59
C ILE A 154 -3.85 0.52 -7.47
N GLY A 155 -5.15 0.59 -7.80
CA GLY A 155 -6.26 0.55 -6.85
C GLY A 155 -6.69 1.93 -6.33
N PHE A 156 -5.95 2.99 -6.67
CA PHE A 156 -6.23 4.37 -6.28
C PHE A 156 -5.61 5.36 -7.28
N SER A 157 -5.97 6.63 -7.16
CA SER A 157 -5.31 7.73 -7.89
C SER A 157 -4.05 8.15 -7.12
N PRO A 158 -2.84 7.88 -7.64
CA PRO A 158 -1.63 8.22 -6.91
C PRO A 158 -1.38 9.72 -6.89
N ASP A 159 -0.94 10.23 -5.74
CA ASP A 159 -0.45 11.61 -5.58
C ASP A 159 1.07 11.69 -5.63
N PHE A 160 1.75 10.57 -5.44
CA PHE A 160 3.20 10.44 -5.53
C PHE A 160 3.57 9.16 -6.26
N VAL A 161 4.44 9.28 -7.28
CA VAL A 161 4.94 8.16 -8.08
C VAL A 161 6.46 8.24 -8.14
N TRP A 162 7.13 7.17 -7.72
CA TRP A 162 8.57 6.99 -7.79
C TRP A 162 8.90 5.88 -8.78
N ILE A 163 9.55 6.23 -9.90
CA ILE A 163 9.85 5.30 -11.00
C ILE A 163 11.34 4.99 -11.06
N LYS A 164 11.68 3.73 -11.30
CA LYS A 164 13.05 3.28 -11.51
C LYS A 164 13.12 2.19 -12.58
N SER A 165 14.11 2.31 -13.49
CA SER A 165 14.46 1.21 -14.39
C SER A 165 15.06 0.05 -13.60
N ARG A 166 14.65 -1.17 -13.93
CA ARG A 166 15.15 -2.40 -13.30
C ARG A 166 16.45 -2.90 -13.94
N THR A 167 16.61 -2.75 -15.24
CA THR A 167 17.68 -3.38 -16.02
C THR A 167 18.65 -2.41 -16.69
N THR A 168 18.31 -1.13 -16.74
CA THR A 168 19.20 -0.11 -17.33
C THR A 168 19.66 0.89 -16.28
N THR A 169 20.90 1.39 -16.42
CA THR A 169 21.39 2.50 -15.60
C THR A 169 20.58 3.75 -15.90
N ALA A 170 19.78 4.20 -14.92
CA ALA A 170 18.88 5.34 -15.04
C ALA A 170 18.66 6.02 -13.69
N ASP A 171 18.27 7.28 -13.69
CA ASP A 171 17.93 7.99 -12.47
C ASP A 171 16.65 7.43 -11.81
N ASN A 172 16.51 7.69 -10.52
CA ASN A 172 15.26 7.53 -9.79
C ASN A 172 14.39 8.77 -10.04
N MET A 173 13.24 8.61 -10.65
CA MET A 173 12.35 9.69 -11.08
C MET A 173 11.17 9.83 -10.12
N LEU A 174 11.00 11.02 -9.52
CA LEU A 174 9.94 11.30 -8.56
C LEU A 174 8.99 12.35 -9.12
N PHE A 175 7.69 12.05 -9.03
CA PHE A 175 6.57 12.88 -9.50
C PHE A 175 5.53 12.99 -8.40
N ASP A 176 4.90 14.17 -8.26
CA ASP A 176 3.80 14.35 -7.33
C ASP A 176 2.78 15.38 -7.83
N THR A 177 1.56 15.29 -7.30
CA THR A 177 0.45 16.14 -7.71
C THR A 177 0.59 17.60 -7.29
N PRO A 178 1.19 17.98 -6.14
CA PRO A 178 1.46 19.40 -5.80
C PRO A 178 2.40 20.11 -6.78
N ARG A 179 3.40 19.41 -7.35
CA ARG A 179 4.31 19.98 -8.35
C ARG A 179 3.75 19.89 -9.77
N GLY A 180 2.91 18.88 -10.02
CA GLY A 180 2.35 18.58 -11.33
C GLY A 180 3.13 17.48 -12.08
N ALA A 181 2.46 16.77 -12.95
CA ALA A 181 2.96 15.58 -13.65
C ALA A 181 4.25 15.78 -14.42
N LEU A 182 4.42 16.96 -15.04
CA LEU A 182 5.60 17.25 -15.84
C LEU A 182 6.84 17.71 -15.03
N LYS A 183 6.76 17.72 -13.72
CA LYS A 183 7.84 18.16 -12.83
C LYS A 183 8.62 16.99 -12.27
N ILE A 184 9.91 16.93 -12.58
CA ILE A 184 10.79 15.82 -12.26
C ILE A 184 11.84 16.25 -11.26
N ILE A 185 11.98 15.51 -10.18
CA ILE A 185 13.14 15.52 -9.30
C ILE A 185 13.70 14.12 -9.19
N LYS A 186 15.00 14.01 -8.87
CA LYS A 186 15.73 12.73 -8.89
C LYS A 186 16.35 12.47 -7.52
N SER A 187 15.95 11.39 -6.84
CA SER A 187 16.43 11.10 -5.48
C SER A 187 17.93 10.84 -5.38
N ASN A 188 18.52 10.37 -6.45
CA ASN A 188 19.98 10.09 -6.54
C ASN A 188 20.81 11.29 -7.00
N SER A 189 20.22 12.50 -7.08
CA SER A 189 20.90 13.68 -7.67
C SER A 189 20.68 14.92 -6.85
N THR A 190 21.67 15.80 -6.84
CA THR A 190 21.58 17.17 -6.30
C THR A 190 21.04 18.18 -7.32
N ALA A 191 20.66 17.75 -8.52
CA ALA A 191 20.14 18.64 -9.56
C ALA A 191 18.81 19.30 -9.12
N ALA A 192 18.56 20.49 -9.68
CA ALA A 192 17.27 21.17 -9.57
C ALA A 192 16.16 20.40 -10.28
N GLU A 193 14.91 20.78 -10.00
CA GLU A 193 13.72 20.28 -10.68
C GLU A 193 13.79 20.56 -12.19
N ILE A 194 13.37 19.59 -12.97
CA ILE A 194 13.29 19.71 -14.43
C ILE A 194 11.81 19.76 -14.82
N THR A 195 11.45 20.67 -15.71
CA THR A 195 10.15 20.63 -16.38
C THR A 195 10.29 19.78 -17.63
N SER A 196 9.55 18.68 -17.68
CA SER A 196 9.54 17.75 -18.81
C SER A 196 8.87 18.35 -20.05
N ASN A 197 9.23 17.81 -21.21
CA ASN A 197 8.62 18.10 -22.51
C ASN A 197 7.36 17.26 -22.80
N SER A 198 6.68 16.70 -21.81
CA SER A 198 5.52 15.81 -21.90
C SER A 198 5.82 14.35 -22.29
N GLU A 199 7.06 13.93 -22.39
CA GLU A 199 7.43 12.54 -22.70
C GLU A 199 7.80 11.70 -21.48
N ASN A 200 7.66 12.27 -20.28
CA ASN A 200 7.79 11.58 -18.99
C ASN A 200 6.39 11.26 -18.42
N LEU A 201 6.17 11.38 -17.12
CA LEU A 201 4.84 11.19 -16.54
C LEU A 201 3.91 12.28 -17.06
N LYS A 202 2.86 11.91 -17.78
CA LYS A 202 1.91 12.80 -18.44
C LYS A 202 0.73 13.15 -17.56
N SER A 203 0.23 12.17 -16.80
CA SER A 203 -0.92 12.33 -15.92
C SER A 203 -0.86 11.36 -14.75
N PHE A 204 -1.46 11.79 -13.64
CA PHE A 204 -1.93 10.92 -12.58
C PHE A 204 -3.38 10.55 -12.92
N ASP A 205 -3.67 9.25 -13.01
CA ASP A 205 -4.96 8.74 -13.48
C ASP A 205 -5.76 8.19 -12.30
N GLY A 206 -7.03 7.87 -12.49
CA GLY A 206 -7.91 7.42 -11.40
C GLY A 206 -7.51 6.09 -10.76
N ASP A 207 -6.73 5.26 -11.48
CA ASP A 207 -6.24 3.94 -11.04
C ASP A 207 -4.77 3.75 -11.46
N GLY A 208 -4.00 4.85 -11.52
CA GLY A 208 -2.62 4.75 -11.95
C GLY A 208 -2.03 6.03 -12.54
N PHE A 209 -1.23 5.88 -13.58
CA PHE A 209 -0.58 7.02 -14.25
C PHE A 209 -0.29 6.70 -15.71
N THR A 210 -0.17 7.72 -16.54
CA THR A 210 0.29 7.61 -17.94
C THR A 210 1.70 8.14 -18.07
N TYR A 211 2.61 7.33 -18.66
CA TYR A 211 4.00 7.69 -18.93
C TYR A 211 4.25 7.72 -20.44
N GLY A 212 5.04 8.67 -20.92
CA GLY A 212 5.39 8.82 -22.33
C GLY A 212 6.60 7.99 -22.75
N SER A 213 7.25 8.41 -23.83
CA SER A 213 8.34 7.68 -24.49
C SER A 213 9.73 7.85 -23.87
N GLU A 214 9.89 8.78 -22.90
CA GLU A 214 11.21 9.14 -22.35
C GLU A 214 11.92 7.95 -21.70
N GLY A 215 13.20 7.78 -22.01
CA GLY A 215 14.00 6.59 -21.69
C GLY A 215 14.12 6.24 -20.21
N SER A 216 13.95 7.20 -19.29
CA SER A 216 14.08 6.94 -17.85
C SER A 216 12.88 6.19 -17.24
N GLY A 217 11.75 6.09 -17.94
CA GLY A 217 10.56 5.39 -17.51
C GLY A 217 9.71 4.80 -18.63
N GLY A 218 10.01 5.08 -19.91
CA GLY A 218 9.18 4.72 -21.06
C GLY A 218 9.88 3.98 -22.20
N ALA A 219 11.21 3.73 -22.15
CA ALA A 219 11.96 3.14 -23.25
C ALA A 219 11.41 1.75 -23.62
N SER A 220 11.23 1.52 -24.94
CA SER A 220 10.65 0.28 -25.47
C SER A 220 11.40 -0.96 -25.02
N GLY A 221 10.68 -1.93 -24.46
CA GLY A 221 11.21 -3.22 -24.02
C GLY A 221 11.98 -3.17 -22.70
N VAL A 222 12.11 -2.01 -22.05
CA VAL A 222 12.79 -1.88 -20.75
C VAL A 222 11.79 -2.10 -19.61
N PRO A 223 12.10 -2.98 -18.65
CA PRO A 223 11.27 -3.17 -17.47
C PRO A 223 11.52 -2.08 -16.41
N TYR A 224 10.44 -1.59 -15.84
CA TYR A 224 10.40 -0.58 -14.78
C TYR A 224 9.64 -1.06 -13.57
N VAL A 225 9.84 -0.38 -12.44
CA VAL A 225 8.99 -0.42 -11.26
C VAL A 225 8.52 0.99 -10.95
N GLY A 226 7.26 1.11 -10.54
CA GLY A 226 6.64 2.30 -9.96
C GLY A 226 6.17 2.01 -8.55
N TRP A 227 6.58 2.82 -7.59
CA TRP A 227 6.04 2.83 -6.24
C TRP A 227 5.12 4.05 -6.11
N CYS A 228 3.89 3.80 -5.68
CA CYS A 228 2.81 4.77 -5.73
C CYS A 228 2.21 4.99 -4.35
N TRP A 229 1.97 6.26 -3.99
CA TRP A 229 1.31 6.64 -2.74
C TRP A 229 0.14 7.55 -3.01
N GLU A 230 -0.94 7.36 -2.24
CA GLU A 230 -2.09 8.24 -2.17
C GLU A 230 -1.89 9.27 -1.05
N ALA A 231 -2.08 10.54 -1.37
CA ALA A 231 -2.16 11.62 -0.39
C ALA A 231 -3.57 12.25 -0.41
N GLY A 232 -3.69 13.55 -0.25
CA GLY A 232 -4.98 14.24 -0.13
C GLY A 232 -5.61 14.69 -1.44
N GLY A 233 -5.06 14.30 -2.59
CA GLY A 233 -5.50 14.73 -3.90
C GLY A 233 -4.78 15.99 -4.42
N THR A 234 -4.95 16.29 -5.69
CA THR A 234 -4.23 17.35 -6.40
C THR A 234 -4.64 18.75 -5.93
N PRO A 235 -3.71 19.57 -5.39
CA PRO A 235 -3.98 20.99 -5.16
C PRO A 235 -4.18 21.74 -6.47
N THR A 236 -5.22 22.58 -6.51
CA THR A 236 -5.63 23.35 -7.71
C THR A 236 -5.25 24.83 -7.66
N ALA A 237 -4.68 25.28 -6.54
CA ALA A 237 -4.25 26.66 -6.31
C ALA A 237 -2.95 26.68 -5.48
N ASP A 238 -2.27 27.82 -5.48
CA ASP A 238 -1.19 28.14 -4.55
C ASP A 238 -1.71 28.96 -3.37
N ASN A 239 -1.13 28.74 -2.20
CA ASN A 239 -1.51 29.48 -0.99
C ASN A 239 -0.86 30.87 -1.01
N SER A 240 -1.68 31.91 -1.14
CA SER A 240 -1.25 33.30 -1.02
C SER A 240 -1.43 33.87 0.40
N ALA A 241 -2.04 33.11 1.32
CA ALA A 241 -2.24 33.53 2.69
C ALA A 241 -0.91 33.51 3.48
N SER A 242 -0.76 34.43 4.41
CA SER A 242 0.37 34.43 5.35
C SER A 242 0.23 33.30 6.38
N ALA A 243 1.32 33.01 7.08
CA ALA A 243 1.32 32.05 8.18
C ALA A 243 0.21 32.34 9.20
N GLY A 244 -0.44 31.29 9.70
CA GLY A 244 -1.55 31.41 10.65
C GLY A 244 -2.89 31.87 10.06
N ALA A 245 -2.99 32.06 8.75
CA ALA A 245 -4.23 32.40 8.06
C ALA A 245 -4.88 31.18 7.41
N THR A 246 -6.19 31.27 7.11
CA THR A 246 -6.87 30.28 6.28
C THR A 246 -6.26 30.26 4.87
N PRO A 247 -5.82 29.12 4.37
CA PRO A 247 -5.16 29.06 3.07
C PRO A 247 -6.12 29.34 1.91
N THR A 248 -5.55 29.73 0.78
CA THR A 248 -6.29 29.88 -0.47
C THR A 248 -7.02 28.58 -0.80
N ALA A 249 -8.31 28.66 -1.11
CA ALA A 249 -9.11 27.48 -1.43
C ALA A 249 -8.49 26.69 -2.59
N GLY A 250 -8.34 25.37 -2.39
CA GLY A 250 -7.70 24.47 -3.34
C GLY A 250 -6.19 24.33 -3.21
N SER A 251 -5.50 25.12 -2.38
CA SER A 251 -4.06 25.01 -2.18
C SER A 251 -3.69 23.92 -1.16
N VAL A 252 -4.54 23.71 -0.16
CA VAL A 252 -4.35 22.72 0.90
C VAL A 252 -5.49 21.72 0.88
N LYS A 253 -5.14 20.48 0.52
CA LYS A 253 -6.05 19.33 0.45
C LYS A 253 -5.71 18.37 1.58
N ILE A 254 -6.67 18.10 2.46
CA ILE A 254 -6.55 17.09 3.52
C ILE A 254 -7.72 16.12 3.34
N ASP A 255 -7.41 14.83 3.15
CA ASP A 255 -8.37 13.76 2.91
C ASP A 255 -9.38 14.13 1.79
N GLY A 256 -8.85 14.66 0.67
CA GLY A 256 -9.63 15.07 -0.49
C GLY A 256 -10.35 16.44 -0.37
N SER A 257 -10.37 17.04 0.82
CA SER A 257 -11.11 18.27 1.10
C SER A 257 -10.22 19.49 1.25
N ASN A 258 -10.72 20.67 0.90
CA ASN A 258 -10.00 21.93 1.15
C ASN A 258 -9.97 22.23 2.65
N LEU A 259 -8.82 22.65 3.17
CA LEU A 259 -8.72 23.13 4.55
C LEU A 259 -9.44 24.48 4.68
N GLY A 260 -10.45 24.53 5.57
CA GLY A 260 -11.25 25.73 5.82
C GLY A 260 -10.85 26.52 7.08
N SER A 261 -9.81 26.08 7.81
CA SER A 261 -9.28 26.72 9.02
C SER A 261 -7.88 27.29 8.79
N ALA A 262 -7.37 28.05 9.77
CA ALA A 262 -6.02 28.60 9.71
C ALA A 262 -4.96 27.48 9.63
N LEU A 263 -3.98 27.66 8.76
CA LEU A 263 -2.86 26.74 8.59
C LEU A 263 -1.81 27.03 9.69
N ALA A 264 -1.32 25.98 10.36
CA ALA A 264 -0.26 26.09 11.36
C ALA A 264 1.09 26.50 10.73
N GLY A 265 2.05 26.82 11.58
CA GLY A 265 3.42 27.13 11.20
C GLY A 265 3.71 28.62 11.05
N THR A 266 4.99 28.95 10.94
CA THR A 266 5.51 30.33 10.77
C THR A 266 5.95 30.61 9.33
N ILE A 267 6.26 29.54 8.57
CA ILE A 267 6.49 29.58 7.12
C ILE A 267 5.25 28.98 6.46
N PRO A 268 4.51 29.72 5.62
CA PRO A 268 3.33 29.19 4.97
C PRO A 268 3.67 28.05 4.02
N ALA A 269 2.96 26.92 4.14
CA ALA A 269 2.98 25.94 3.06
C ALA A 269 2.27 26.53 1.85
N THR A 270 2.85 26.39 0.67
CA THR A 270 2.28 26.88 -0.59
C THR A 270 1.25 25.91 -1.15
N LYS A 271 1.50 24.61 -0.97
CA LYS A 271 0.58 23.52 -1.33
C LYS A 271 0.71 22.39 -0.33
N ILE A 272 -0.41 21.76 0.01
CA ILE A 272 -0.43 20.50 0.77
C ILE A 272 -1.37 19.51 0.09
N SER A 273 -0.92 18.27 -0.04
CA SER A 273 -1.74 17.10 -0.30
C SER A 273 -1.48 16.10 0.82
N ALA A 274 -2.44 15.88 1.72
CA ALA A 274 -2.27 15.06 2.92
C ALA A 274 -3.41 14.05 3.08
N ASN A 275 -3.05 12.79 3.39
CA ASN A 275 -3.99 11.73 3.78
C ASN A 275 -3.70 11.34 5.23
N THR A 276 -4.59 11.73 6.13
CA THR A 276 -4.41 11.52 7.56
C THR A 276 -4.59 10.06 7.97
N ALA A 277 -5.42 9.30 7.25
CA ALA A 277 -5.64 7.88 7.48
C ALA A 277 -4.45 7.03 7.00
N ARG A 278 -3.69 7.51 6.01
CA ARG A 278 -2.51 6.83 5.45
C ARG A 278 -1.19 7.36 6.00
N GLY A 279 -1.23 8.42 6.80
CA GLY A 279 -0.04 8.99 7.41
C GLY A 279 0.97 9.53 6.41
N PHE A 280 0.52 10.02 5.26
CA PHE A 280 1.38 10.55 4.20
C PHE A 280 0.93 11.94 3.75
N SER A 281 1.89 12.86 3.62
CA SER A 281 1.63 14.17 3.02
C SER A 281 2.79 14.67 2.17
N ILE A 282 2.43 15.52 1.20
CA ILE A 282 3.33 16.22 0.28
C ILE A 282 3.13 17.72 0.51
N VAL A 283 4.21 18.41 0.88
CA VAL A 283 4.17 19.79 1.36
C VAL A 283 5.12 20.66 0.54
N GLY A 284 4.59 21.60 -0.22
CA GLY A 284 5.37 22.67 -0.86
C GLY A 284 5.48 23.89 0.06
N TYR A 285 6.65 24.51 0.11
CA TYR A 285 6.87 25.79 0.80
C TYR A 285 8.00 26.57 0.16
N GLU A 286 8.07 27.86 0.46
CA GLU A 286 9.20 28.71 0.04
C GLU A 286 10.22 28.81 1.17
N ALA A 287 11.47 28.50 0.87
CA ALA A 287 12.58 28.67 1.79
C ALA A 287 12.78 30.15 2.14
N THR A 288 13.04 30.46 3.40
CA THR A 288 13.16 31.84 3.89
C THR A 288 14.57 32.16 4.40
N GLY A 289 15.41 31.17 4.60
CA GLY A 289 16.71 31.30 5.26
C GLY A 289 16.64 31.62 6.75
N SER A 290 15.44 31.71 7.34
CA SER A 290 15.22 31.94 8.78
C SER A 290 14.57 30.75 9.40
N ALA A 291 15.01 30.38 10.61
CA ALA A 291 14.38 29.28 11.33
C ALA A 291 12.86 29.45 11.43
N GLY A 292 12.13 28.37 11.23
CA GLY A 292 10.68 28.43 11.21
C GLY A 292 10.04 27.04 11.24
N THR A 293 8.70 27.03 11.19
CA THR A 293 7.89 25.82 11.21
C THR A 293 6.94 25.78 10.03
N ILE A 294 6.73 24.60 9.45
CA ILE A 294 5.88 24.38 8.30
C ILE A 294 4.79 23.35 8.68
N ALA A 295 3.54 23.63 8.33
CA ALA A 295 2.45 22.66 8.50
C ALA A 295 2.61 21.48 7.55
N HIS A 296 2.33 20.26 8.05
CA HIS A 296 2.38 19.06 7.22
C HIS A 296 0.99 18.44 6.92
N GLY A 297 -0.07 18.88 7.57
CA GLY A 297 -1.44 18.46 7.29
C GLY A 297 -1.82 17.05 7.80
N LEU A 298 -0.92 16.33 8.49
CA LEU A 298 -1.18 15.02 9.09
C LEU A 298 -1.82 15.13 10.47
N SER A 299 -2.38 14.01 10.97
CA SER A 299 -2.99 13.91 12.30
C SER A 299 -2.00 13.59 13.42
N ALA A 300 -0.79 13.14 13.09
CA ALA A 300 0.28 12.82 14.03
C ALA A 300 1.62 13.44 13.58
N ALA A 301 2.59 13.52 14.47
CA ALA A 301 3.94 13.98 14.14
C ALA A 301 4.59 13.06 13.11
N PRO A 302 5.19 13.61 12.03
CA PRO A 302 5.97 12.81 11.11
C PRO A 302 7.16 12.14 11.80
N GLU A 303 7.37 10.87 11.50
CA GLU A 303 8.51 10.07 11.96
C GLU A 303 9.63 10.04 10.90
N LEU A 304 9.27 10.32 9.63
CA LEU A 304 10.21 10.48 8.52
C LEU A 304 9.78 11.68 7.68
N ILE A 305 10.75 12.55 7.36
CA ILE A 305 10.55 13.67 6.44
C ILE A 305 11.69 13.69 5.43
N ILE A 306 11.37 13.75 4.15
CA ILE A 306 12.34 13.87 3.06
C ILE A 306 12.12 15.21 2.39
N VAL A 307 13.17 16.05 2.33
CA VAL A 307 13.07 17.40 1.76
C VAL A 307 13.94 17.54 0.52
N LYS A 308 13.47 18.34 -0.45
CA LYS A 308 14.26 18.73 -1.63
C LYS A 308 14.01 20.20 -1.98
N HIS A 309 15.09 20.95 -2.05
CA HIS A 309 15.07 22.28 -2.69
C HIS A 309 14.95 22.09 -4.21
N ARG A 310 13.95 22.73 -4.84
CA ARG A 310 13.55 22.48 -6.23
C ARG A 310 14.29 23.34 -7.23
N ASP A 311 14.57 24.59 -6.87
CA ASP A 311 15.06 25.61 -7.81
C ASP A 311 16.59 25.69 -7.91
N GLN A 312 17.32 25.01 -7.01
CA GLN A 312 18.78 25.04 -6.96
C GLN A 312 19.39 23.67 -7.22
N SER A 313 20.41 23.65 -8.08
CA SER A 313 21.33 22.52 -8.22
C SER A 313 22.41 22.56 -7.12
N GLY A 314 22.93 21.40 -6.76
CA GLY A 314 23.95 21.28 -5.72
C GLY A 314 23.36 21.11 -4.30
N THR A 315 22.01 21.13 -4.15
CA THR A 315 21.34 20.90 -2.88
C THR A 315 21.04 19.41 -2.68
N SER A 316 21.36 18.90 -1.49
CA SER A 316 21.11 17.50 -1.13
C SER A 316 19.64 17.25 -0.79
N TRP A 317 19.34 16.02 -0.34
CA TRP A 317 18.02 15.59 0.07
C TRP A 317 18.04 15.23 1.56
N PRO A 318 17.94 16.21 2.47
CA PRO A 318 17.92 15.92 3.92
C PRO A 318 16.72 15.05 4.29
N VAL A 319 16.99 14.10 5.19
CA VAL A 319 16.03 13.15 5.73
C VAL A 319 16.02 13.25 7.26
N TYR A 320 14.87 13.59 7.83
CA TYR A 320 14.56 13.40 9.24
C TYR A 320 14.16 11.94 9.47
N TYR A 321 14.68 11.33 10.53
CA TYR A 321 14.46 9.91 10.84
C TYR A 321 14.23 9.63 12.34
N GLY A 322 13.71 10.62 13.05
CA GLY A 322 13.52 10.57 14.51
C GLY A 322 14.61 11.27 15.31
N ASP A 323 15.78 11.53 14.72
CA ASP A 323 16.84 12.35 15.30
C ASP A 323 16.74 13.77 14.72
N ASN A 324 16.55 14.75 15.57
CA ASN A 324 16.40 16.16 15.19
C ASN A 324 17.70 16.95 15.21
N THR A 325 18.79 16.34 15.66
CA THR A 325 20.12 16.95 15.69
C THR A 325 20.98 16.56 14.51
N ASP A 326 20.66 15.42 13.86
CA ASP A 326 21.41 14.86 12.74
C ASP A 326 20.76 15.12 11.38
N ALA A 327 21.57 15.31 10.36
CA ALA A 327 21.17 15.23 8.96
C ALA A 327 21.62 13.93 8.32
N MET A 328 20.70 13.26 7.66
CA MET A 328 20.92 12.14 6.73
C MET A 328 20.48 12.58 5.34
N TYR A 329 21.14 12.11 4.29
CA TYR A 329 20.81 12.55 2.93
C TYR A 329 20.41 11.38 2.02
N LEU A 330 19.25 11.49 1.37
CA LEU A 330 18.72 10.45 0.48
C LEU A 330 19.59 10.22 -0.76
N ASN A 331 20.22 11.27 -1.29
CA ASN A 331 21.07 11.21 -2.47
C ASN A 331 22.52 10.78 -2.18
N SER A 332 22.87 10.53 -0.92
CA SER A 332 24.26 10.26 -0.48
C SER A 332 24.40 8.88 0.14
N ASN A 333 25.60 8.36 0.16
CA ASN A 333 26.02 7.18 0.93
C ASN A 333 26.86 7.53 2.16
N GLY A 334 26.99 8.83 2.49
CA GLY A 334 27.73 9.31 3.67
C GLY A 334 27.02 8.95 4.98
N ALA A 335 27.73 8.88 6.09
CA ALA A 335 27.15 8.75 7.42
C ALA A 335 26.28 9.97 7.76
N THR A 336 25.43 9.83 8.80
CA THR A 336 24.76 10.98 9.41
C THR A 336 25.79 11.96 9.99
N SER A 337 25.41 13.21 10.07
CA SER A 337 26.23 14.27 10.67
C SER A 337 25.38 15.19 11.51
N ASP A 338 25.92 15.66 12.64
CA ASP A 338 25.32 16.71 13.45
C ASP A 338 25.13 17.97 12.58
N ASP A 339 23.88 18.43 12.46
CA ASP A 339 23.49 19.64 11.71
C ASP A 339 22.24 20.27 12.32
N ALA A 340 22.43 21.11 13.32
CA ALA A 340 21.38 21.89 13.97
C ALA A 340 20.53 22.72 12.98
N ASN A 341 21.08 23.05 11.80
CA ASN A 341 20.36 23.84 10.82
C ASN A 341 19.37 23.01 10.00
N ALA A 342 19.50 21.71 9.93
CA ALA A 342 18.56 20.90 9.16
C ALA A 342 17.15 20.94 9.76
N TRP A 343 17.01 20.62 11.05
CA TRP A 343 15.73 20.47 11.74
C TRP A 343 15.56 21.41 12.93
N ASN A 344 16.48 22.41 13.09
CA ASN A 344 16.50 23.36 14.20
C ASN A 344 16.48 22.68 15.58
N ASP A 345 17.16 21.54 15.72
CA ASP A 345 17.17 20.70 16.93
C ASP A 345 15.77 20.52 17.55
N THR A 346 14.74 20.47 16.72
CA THR A 346 13.36 20.50 17.17
C THR A 346 12.58 19.34 16.57
N THR A 347 12.07 18.47 17.44
CA THR A 347 11.21 17.34 17.05
C THR A 347 9.90 17.83 16.41
N PRO A 348 9.44 17.25 15.31
CA PRO A 348 8.14 17.54 14.73
C PRO A 348 6.99 17.35 15.72
N THR A 349 5.96 18.17 15.60
CA THR A 349 4.71 18.04 16.36
C THR A 349 3.62 17.39 15.50
N SER A 350 2.42 17.23 16.04
CA SER A 350 1.26 16.75 15.26
C SER A 350 0.76 17.75 14.20
N THR A 351 1.32 18.95 14.13
CA THR A 351 0.84 19.99 13.21
C THR A 351 1.94 20.59 12.33
N VAL A 352 3.19 20.61 12.80
CA VAL A 352 4.31 21.25 12.09
C VAL A 352 5.61 20.46 12.25
N PHE A 353 6.50 20.62 11.28
CA PHE A 353 7.92 20.31 11.41
C PHE A 353 8.76 21.59 11.38
N SER A 354 9.96 21.55 11.93
CA SER A 354 10.87 22.69 12.05
C SER A 354 11.98 22.63 11.01
N VAL A 355 12.45 23.80 10.57
CA VAL A 355 13.63 23.98 9.74
C VAL A 355 14.51 25.07 10.33
N GLY A 356 15.83 24.92 10.25
CA GLY A 356 16.78 25.87 10.82
C GLY A 356 17.02 27.12 9.97
N ALA A 357 17.79 28.03 10.49
CA ALA A 357 18.23 29.23 9.75
C ALA A 357 19.36 28.87 8.78
N ASN A 358 19.21 29.25 7.52
CA ASN A 358 20.16 28.90 6.43
C ASN A 358 20.44 27.40 6.37
N GLY A 359 19.43 26.62 6.77
CA GLY A 359 19.56 25.22 7.11
C GLY A 359 19.80 24.35 5.90
N GLY A 360 20.90 23.66 5.94
CA GLY A 360 21.31 22.52 5.20
C GLY A 360 20.34 21.92 4.21
N ASP A 361 20.05 22.61 3.12
CA ASP A 361 19.14 22.16 2.06
C ASP A 361 17.64 22.07 2.45
N THR A 362 17.25 22.29 3.71
CA THR A 362 15.83 22.35 4.12
C THR A 362 15.24 23.74 4.03
N ASN A 363 16.05 24.79 4.26
CA ASN A 363 15.59 26.17 4.30
C ASN A 363 16.70 27.13 3.86
N ASN A 364 17.02 27.09 2.57
CA ASN A 364 18.15 27.82 2.00
C ASN A 364 17.95 29.34 2.07
N SER A 365 19.02 30.08 2.37
CA SER A 365 19.03 31.54 2.51
C SER A 365 18.70 32.32 1.23
N SER A 366 18.87 31.68 0.07
CA SER A 366 18.54 32.32 -1.23
C SER A 366 17.04 32.34 -1.55
N GLY A 367 16.21 31.75 -0.68
CA GLY A 367 14.80 31.51 -1.00
C GLY A 367 14.61 30.37 -2.00
N GLY A 368 13.39 30.24 -2.53
CA GLY A 368 13.04 29.30 -3.58
C GLY A 368 12.17 28.13 -3.12
N SER A 369 11.54 27.50 -4.09
CA SER A 369 10.54 26.46 -3.86
C SER A 369 11.16 25.19 -3.31
N THR A 370 10.53 24.63 -2.30
CA THR A 370 10.95 23.40 -1.61
C THR A 370 9.79 22.44 -1.52
N ILE A 371 10.06 21.13 -1.56
CA ILE A 371 9.08 20.08 -1.37
C ILE A 371 9.51 19.17 -0.22
N ALA A 372 8.55 18.78 0.63
CA ALA A 372 8.74 17.82 1.70
C ALA A 372 7.73 16.68 1.56
N TYR A 373 8.19 15.46 1.78
CA TYR A 373 7.39 14.24 1.88
C TYR A 373 7.42 13.80 3.34
N CYS A 374 6.27 13.84 4.01
CA CYS A 374 6.14 13.58 5.45
C CYS A 374 5.37 12.28 5.66
N PHE A 375 5.89 11.41 6.53
CA PHE A 375 5.30 10.11 6.84
C PHE A 375 5.22 9.88 8.34
N HIS A 376 4.14 9.25 8.82
CA HIS A 376 4.05 8.63 10.14
C HIS A 376 3.51 7.21 10.04
N SER A 377 3.80 6.38 11.02
CA SER A 377 3.32 5.00 11.09
C SER A 377 1.81 4.92 11.24
N VAL A 378 1.19 3.98 10.53
CA VAL A 378 -0.23 3.65 10.63
C VAL A 378 -0.38 2.14 10.86
N SER A 379 -1.05 1.77 11.96
CA SER A 379 -1.18 0.37 12.36
C SER A 379 -1.76 -0.49 11.25
N GLY A 380 -1.11 -1.61 10.94
CA GLY A 380 -1.50 -2.55 9.89
C GLY A 380 -1.22 -2.09 8.45
N TYR A 381 -0.69 -0.86 8.25
CA TYR A 381 -0.47 -0.28 6.93
C TYR A 381 0.97 0.17 6.71
N SER A 382 1.55 0.95 7.63
CA SER A 382 2.91 1.45 7.51
C SER A 382 3.65 1.46 8.84
N LYS A 383 4.97 1.31 8.80
CA LYS A 383 5.84 1.40 9.96
C LYS A 383 7.14 2.09 9.61
N ILE A 384 7.46 3.12 10.39
CA ILE A 384 8.73 3.82 10.33
C ILE A 384 9.42 3.59 11.68
N GLY A 385 10.72 3.35 11.66
CA GLY A 385 11.45 3.13 12.90
C GLY A 385 12.93 2.88 12.66
N THR A 386 13.61 2.56 13.75
CA THR A 386 15.01 2.16 13.72
C THR A 386 15.19 0.85 14.47
N PHE A 387 16.24 0.12 14.11
CA PHE A 387 16.73 -1.02 14.88
C PHE A 387 18.25 -0.97 14.98
N THR A 388 18.81 -1.67 15.96
CA THR A 388 20.26 -1.80 16.09
C THR A 388 20.70 -3.12 15.50
N GLY A 389 21.62 -3.08 14.56
CA GLY A 389 22.22 -4.26 13.94
C GLY A 389 22.94 -5.13 14.98
N ASN A 390 22.83 -6.44 14.85
CA ASN A 390 23.45 -7.44 15.73
C ASN A 390 24.63 -8.18 15.12
N GLY A 391 25.03 -7.81 13.90
CA GLY A 391 26.11 -8.46 13.14
C GLY A 391 25.71 -9.75 12.44
N GLY A 392 24.42 -10.11 12.46
CA GLY A 392 23.92 -11.34 11.86
C GLY A 392 22.48 -11.22 11.38
N SER A 393 21.80 -12.36 11.19
CA SER A 393 20.40 -12.39 10.80
C SER A 393 19.48 -11.81 11.89
N GLN A 394 18.55 -10.94 11.51
CA GLN A 394 17.63 -10.28 12.42
C GLN A 394 16.25 -10.09 11.76
N ALA A 395 15.20 -10.53 12.46
CA ALA A 395 13.81 -10.31 12.06
C ALA A 395 13.29 -9.02 12.73
N ILE A 396 12.78 -8.11 11.93
CA ILE A 396 12.22 -6.84 12.40
C ILE A 396 10.71 -6.88 12.22
N ASP A 397 9.99 -6.90 13.34
CA ASP A 397 8.53 -6.93 13.39
C ASP A 397 7.96 -5.53 13.07
N VAL A 398 7.18 -5.47 12.00
CA VAL A 398 6.49 -4.23 11.60
C VAL A 398 4.99 -4.27 11.88
N GLY A 399 4.46 -5.42 12.37
CA GLY A 399 3.06 -5.60 12.75
C GLY A 399 2.12 -5.95 11.58
N PHE A 400 2.66 -6.15 10.37
CA PHE A 400 1.94 -6.56 9.17
C PHE A 400 2.90 -7.24 8.19
N GLU A 401 2.40 -7.97 7.22
CA GLU A 401 3.23 -8.53 6.14
C GLU A 401 3.71 -7.38 5.23
N PRO A 402 5.04 -7.12 5.18
CA PRO A 402 5.55 -6.01 4.39
C PRO A 402 5.55 -6.35 2.91
N ALA A 403 5.03 -5.44 2.08
CA ALA A 403 5.15 -5.49 0.63
C ALA A 403 6.31 -4.66 0.10
N TRP A 404 6.74 -3.66 0.87
CA TRP A 404 7.82 -2.75 0.51
C TRP A 404 8.59 -2.28 1.74
N VAL A 405 9.90 -2.22 1.62
CA VAL A 405 10.80 -1.70 2.66
C VAL A 405 11.91 -0.87 2.03
N MET A 406 12.13 0.33 2.55
CA MET A 406 13.33 1.12 2.32
C MET A 406 14.10 1.23 3.61
N LEU A 407 15.41 1.02 3.57
CA LEU A 407 16.24 1.08 4.78
C LEU A 407 17.65 1.58 4.51
N ARG A 408 18.29 2.10 5.59
CA ARG A 408 19.65 2.61 5.55
C ARG A 408 20.30 2.65 6.93
N ARG A 409 21.61 2.41 6.98
CA ARG A 409 22.47 2.59 8.17
C ARG A 409 22.79 4.07 8.42
N THR A 410 22.87 4.46 9.70
CA THR A 410 23.30 5.82 10.09
C THR A 410 24.80 6.04 9.85
N ASN A 411 25.62 5.00 9.89
CA ASN A 411 27.04 5.09 9.60
C ASN A 411 27.38 5.14 8.10
N GLY A 412 26.37 5.26 7.24
CA GLY A 412 26.51 5.37 5.79
C GLY A 412 26.15 4.10 5.03
N GLY A 413 26.18 4.20 3.71
CA GLY A 413 25.86 3.13 2.78
C GLY A 413 24.69 3.44 1.85
N THR A 414 24.23 2.43 1.15
CA THR A 414 23.17 2.54 0.14
C THR A 414 21.79 2.61 0.80
N TRP A 415 20.90 3.42 0.26
CA TRP A 415 19.47 3.37 0.54
C TRP A 415 18.86 2.21 -0.24
N GLY A 416 18.73 1.06 0.40
CA GLY A 416 18.15 -0.13 -0.23
C GLY A 416 16.63 -0.07 -0.27
N ILE A 417 16.05 -0.38 -1.44
CA ILE A 417 14.60 -0.49 -1.64
C ILE A 417 14.29 -1.91 -2.10
N PHE A 418 13.38 -2.56 -1.38
CA PHE A 418 12.94 -3.93 -1.60
C PHE A 418 11.42 -3.97 -1.68
N ASP A 419 10.85 -4.79 -2.54
CA ASP A 419 9.42 -5.06 -2.57
C ASP A 419 9.11 -6.51 -2.94
N SER A 420 7.92 -6.98 -2.55
CA SER A 420 7.46 -8.35 -2.78
C SER A 420 7.21 -8.66 -4.25
N LEU A 421 6.85 -7.63 -5.06
CA LEU A 421 6.49 -7.82 -6.46
C LEU A 421 7.70 -8.14 -7.36
N ARG A 422 8.91 -7.69 -6.97
CA ARG A 422 10.15 -7.95 -7.69
C ARG A 422 10.95 -9.13 -7.15
N GLY A 423 10.43 -9.81 -6.13
CA GLY A 423 11.06 -11.02 -5.58
C GLY A 423 11.08 -12.19 -6.57
N ASN A 424 12.00 -13.13 -6.37
CA ASN A 424 12.01 -14.37 -7.12
C ASN A 424 10.87 -15.29 -6.62
N SER A 425 10.17 -15.95 -7.54
CA SER A 425 9.21 -16.99 -7.20
C SER A 425 9.95 -18.25 -6.76
N GLY A 426 9.61 -18.80 -5.58
CA GLY A 426 10.18 -20.04 -5.04
C GLY A 426 10.32 -20.02 -3.51
N SER A 427 10.83 -21.11 -2.93
CA SER A 427 11.06 -21.28 -1.49
C SER A 427 12.05 -20.27 -0.88
N ASP A 428 12.93 -19.70 -1.72
CA ASP A 428 13.90 -18.68 -1.33
C ASP A 428 13.45 -17.33 -1.90
N ARG A 429 12.54 -16.66 -1.23
CA ARG A 429 12.00 -15.33 -1.61
C ARG A 429 13.08 -14.24 -1.49
N ASN A 430 14.19 -14.41 -2.24
CA ASN A 430 15.23 -13.41 -2.30
C ASN A 430 14.70 -12.16 -3.00
N LEU A 431 14.68 -11.04 -2.29
CA LEU A 431 14.19 -9.79 -2.83
C LEU A 431 15.22 -9.14 -3.75
N GLN A 432 14.73 -8.46 -4.77
CA GLN A 432 15.54 -7.64 -5.64
C GLN A 432 15.74 -6.26 -5.02
N MET A 433 16.97 -5.79 -5.00
CA MET A 433 17.31 -4.47 -4.47
C MET A 433 17.45 -3.45 -5.59
N LEU A 434 16.84 -2.31 -5.40
CA LEU A 434 17.17 -1.04 -6.07
C LEU A 434 17.66 -0.04 -5.02
N ALA A 435 18.43 0.96 -5.45
CA ALA A 435 18.96 1.97 -4.56
C ALA A 435 18.37 3.35 -4.84
N ALA A 436 17.85 4.03 -3.81
CA ALA A 436 17.32 5.39 -3.94
C ALA A 436 18.39 6.42 -4.30
N ASN A 437 19.62 6.19 -3.87
CA ASN A 437 20.78 7.10 -4.07
C ASN A 437 21.68 6.69 -5.24
N SER A 438 21.22 5.81 -6.14
CA SER A 438 22.07 5.31 -7.23
C SER A 438 21.30 5.14 -8.54
N THR A 439 22.01 5.32 -9.65
CA THR A 439 21.52 4.98 -10.99
C THR A 439 21.62 3.49 -11.30
N ALA A 440 22.24 2.68 -10.45
CA ALA A 440 22.47 1.25 -10.67
C ALA A 440 21.20 0.48 -10.99
N THR A 441 21.39 -0.61 -11.72
CA THR A 441 20.33 -1.57 -12.05
C THR A 441 19.95 -2.43 -10.86
N GLU A 442 18.85 -3.16 -10.97
CA GLU A 442 18.38 -4.13 -10.00
C GLU A 442 19.44 -5.21 -9.73
N THR A 443 19.62 -5.57 -8.46
CA THR A 443 20.53 -6.65 -8.05
C THR A 443 19.79 -7.63 -7.15
N THR A 444 20.04 -8.92 -7.33
CA THR A 444 19.53 -9.95 -6.42
C THR A 444 20.23 -9.81 -5.07
N ASN A 445 19.46 -9.69 -4.00
CA ASN A 445 19.98 -9.67 -2.65
C ASN A 445 19.38 -10.83 -1.86
N SER A 446 20.21 -11.85 -1.61
CA SER A 446 19.80 -13.04 -0.83
C SER A 446 19.71 -12.80 0.68
N GLN A 447 20.05 -11.60 1.13
CA GLN A 447 20.12 -11.26 2.55
C GLN A 447 18.88 -10.54 3.07
N MET A 448 17.90 -10.24 2.20
CA MET A 448 16.64 -9.61 2.58
C MET A 448 15.46 -10.49 2.18
N THR A 449 14.57 -10.79 3.12
CA THR A 449 13.33 -11.54 2.87
C THR A 449 12.17 -10.96 3.67
N PHE A 450 10.93 -11.17 3.20
CA PHE A 450 9.70 -10.85 3.93
C PHE A 450 9.05 -12.16 4.40
N SER A 451 8.58 -12.21 5.64
CA SER A 451 7.93 -13.40 6.19
C SER A 451 7.00 -13.04 7.35
N GLY A 452 5.72 -13.34 7.21
CA GLY A 452 4.70 -12.96 8.18
C GLY A 452 4.75 -11.44 8.43
N ASN A 453 4.74 -11.03 9.69
CA ASN A 453 4.76 -9.60 10.06
C ASN A 453 6.17 -8.99 10.10
N THR A 454 7.16 -9.64 9.51
CA THR A 454 8.56 -9.21 9.59
C THR A 454 9.21 -9.02 8.22
N PHE A 455 10.14 -8.08 8.14
CA PHE A 455 11.23 -8.20 7.18
C PHE A 455 12.48 -8.76 7.90
N ASN A 456 13.24 -9.58 7.20
CA ASN A 456 14.42 -10.21 7.76
C ASN A 456 15.66 -9.66 7.06
N ASP A 457 16.53 -9.01 7.83
CA ASP A 457 17.89 -8.66 7.40
C ASP A 457 18.85 -9.79 7.78
N ASN A 458 19.26 -10.56 6.80
CA ASN A 458 20.16 -11.70 7.00
C ASN A 458 21.65 -11.29 6.93
N GLY A 459 21.99 -10.13 7.48
CA GLY A 459 23.36 -9.62 7.54
C GLY A 459 23.72 -8.60 6.45
N TYR A 460 22.72 -8.04 5.75
CA TYR A 460 22.97 -7.02 4.71
C TYR A 460 23.31 -5.65 5.29
N LEU A 461 22.54 -5.18 6.29
CA LEU A 461 22.73 -3.87 6.93
C LEU A 461 22.93 -3.96 8.45
N SER A 462 23.03 -5.16 9.00
CA SER A 462 23.04 -5.38 10.45
C SER A 462 24.44 -5.38 11.05
N ASP A 463 25.33 -4.48 10.62
CA ASP A 463 26.63 -4.29 11.30
C ASP A 463 26.39 -4.10 12.80
N ASN A 464 27.12 -4.86 13.62
CA ASN A 464 26.90 -4.88 15.07
C ASN A 464 27.00 -3.49 15.70
N GLY A 465 25.94 -3.09 16.43
CA GLY A 465 25.88 -1.80 17.11
C GLY A 465 25.50 -0.61 16.22
N THR A 466 25.28 -0.80 14.92
CA THR A 466 24.86 0.27 14.01
C THR A 466 23.35 0.46 14.03
N THR A 467 22.90 1.69 14.12
CA THR A 467 21.47 2.04 13.96
C THR A 467 21.10 2.00 12.48
N VAL A 468 19.99 1.33 12.17
CA VAL A 468 19.41 1.22 10.83
C VAL A 468 18.02 1.84 10.86
N LEU A 469 17.80 2.86 10.02
CA LEU A 469 16.48 3.41 9.74
C LEU A 469 15.75 2.48 8.77
N TYR A 470 14.45 2.31 8.96
CA TYR A 470 13.56 1.67 7.98
C TYR A 470 12.23 2.38 7.84
N MET A 471 11.64 2.25 6.66
CA MET A 471 10.25 2.58 6.35
C MET A 471 9.65 1.38 5.62
N ALA A 472 8.51 0.87 6.10
CA ALA A 472 7.84 -0.31 5.57
C ALA A 472 6.37 -0.01 5.27
N PHE A 473 5.83 -0.60 4.18
CA PHE A 473 4.42 -0.56 3.81
C PHE A 473 3.88 -1.95 3.57
N ALA A 474 2.62 -2.18 3.98
CA ALA A 474 1.86 -3.37 3.65
C ALA A 474 1.26 -3.28 2.25
N ASP A 475 1.09 -4.43 1.59
CA ASP A 475 0.16 -4.55 0.48
C ASP A 475 -1.17 -5.09 1.04
N THR A 476 -2.14 -4.21 1.19
CA THR A 476 -3.43 -4.59 1.76
C THR A 476 -4.29 -5.42 0.79
N ARG A 477 -3.96 -5.48 -0.51
CA ARG A 477 -4.65 -6.30 -1.50
C ARG A 477 -4.39 -7.79 -1.30
N GLU A 478 -3.16 -8.18 -0.96
CA GLU A 478 -2.83 -9.60 -0.70
C GLU A 478 -3.49 -10.12 0.57
N ALA A 479 -3.67 -9.29 1.58
CA ALA A 479 -4.35 -9.66 2.82
C ALA A 479 -5.85 -9.99 2.60
N ALA A 480 -6.47 -9.45 1.54
CA ALA A 480 -7.86 -9.73 1.19
C ALA A 480 -8.05 -11.01 0.37
N PHE A 481 -7.05 -11.44 -0.42
CA PHE A 481 -7.27 -12.48 -1.43
C PHE A 481 -6.42 -13.75 -1.31
N PHE A 482 -5.17 -13.71 -0.86
CA PHE A 482 -4.34 -14.91 -0.79
C PHE A 482 -3.31 -14.82 0.32
N LYS A 483 -3.68 -15.28 1.51
CA LYS A 483 -2.65 -15.83 2.37
C LYS A 483 -2.19 -17.12 1.69
N ASP A 484 -1.04 -17.07 1.02
CA ASP A 484 -0.42 -18.28 0.48
C ASP A 484 -0.13 -19.24 1.65
N VAL A 485 -1.00 -20.23 1.81
CA VAL A 485 -0.87 -21.28 2.84
C VAL A 485 0.14 -22.35 2.46
N THR A 486 1.00 -22.13 1.48
CA THR A 486 2.04 -23.10 1.08
C THR A 486 3.27 -23.12 1.99
N THR A 487 3.29 -22.38 3.11
CA THR A 487 4.43 -22.36 4.02
C THR A 487 4.13 -22.93 5.40
N ASN A 488 3.42 -24.07 5.48
CA ASN A 488 3.48 -24.92 6.66
C ASN A 488 3.78 -26.34 6.20
N GLY A 489 5.08 -26.60 5.97
CA GLY A 489 5.67 -27.90 5.87
C GLY A 489 6.81 -27.98 6.87
#